data_a3fa9db5edf1bb6fe55559f473ca0ec7
#
_entry.id   a3fa9db5edf1bb6fe55559f473ca0ec7
#
_cell.length_a   1.000
_cell.length_b   1.000
_cell.length_c   1.000
_cell.angle_alpha   90.00
_cell.angle_beta   90.00
_cell.angle_gamma   90.00
#
_symmetry.space_group_name_H-M   'P 1'
#
loop_
_entity.id
_entity.type
_entity.pdbx_description
1 polymer ?
#
loop_
_entity_poly.entity_id
_entity_poly.type
_entity_poly.pdbx_seq_one_letter_code
_entity_poly.pdbx_strand_id
1 'polypeptide(L)'
;TLSEASTDFAVGDLTLTNATATLTGSSTSYTAVLTPSSDGEVKLSVAANTFTDGAGNANAASNEVTTTYDASAPSVSLSTSATSVSGAETINVVVTFSEAVTGFEASDIAVTNGSVSTVTGSGAAYVAQIMATGSGNTTVSVPAAAATDSAGNSSTASNTVTIQNATVEKTQKAISQFIQSRATQLVSSQPNLSRFLSGSGGSGGFDMAVTQAGGNFHFVSSPDTNNGLWLRLNGTWTNENTSKTEYFFGALGRHITVSPNLLIGGMVEFDHVRQEDGVSTLDGQGWLAGLYMVTRVPNHPLFIDGRLLYGQTTNDVSPLGTYTDRFDTERWLAQVNVSGELEYGATTLIPSVQVSYTTDDQAAYTDALGNLIPSQGVEIWQAAIGIDFSHQVALQNSDTSLELTGGIAAIGSSTRGTGNAASVATSYDGTRA
;
A
#
# COMPACT_ATOMS: atom_id res chain seq x y z
N THR A 1 63.39 29.36 27.32
CA THR A 1 64.39 30.28 27.88
C THR A 1 65.49 29.53 28.57
N LEU A 2 66.74 29.98 28.38
CA LEU A 2 67.91 29.48 29.07
C LEU A 2 68.18 30.33 30.32
N SER A 3 68.76 29.74 31.32
CA SER A 3 69.22 30.46 32.55
C SER A 3 70.38 31.39 32.27
N GLU A 4 71.23 31.00 31.33
CA GLU A 4 72.43 31.78 30.94
C GLU A 4 72.49 31.83 29.39
N ALA A 5 73.28 32.76 28.83
CA ALA A 5 73.41 32.94 27.41
C ALA A 5 74.26 31.79 26.79
N SER A 6 73.78 31.23 25.69
CA SER A 6 74.47 30.24 24.91
C SER A 6 74.71 30.79 23.49
N THR A 7 75.81 30.37 22.89
CA THR A 7 76.21 30.69 21.51
C THR A 7 76.19 29.47 20.58
N ASP A 8 75.99 28.26 21.12
CA ASP A 8 75.99 26.97 20.39
C ASP A 8 74.62 26.25 20.45
N PHE A 9 73.66 26.75 21.22
CA PHE A 9 72.30 26.16 21.21
C PHE A 9 71.67 26.25 19.84
N ALA A 10 71.32 25.11 19.26
CA ALA A 10 70.83 24.94 17.88
C ALA A 10 69.60 23.99 17.82
N VAL A 11 68.94 23.92 16.68
CA VAL A 11 67.79 23.03 16.49
C VAL A 11 68.13 21.54 16.68
N GLY A 12 69.47 21.14 16.49
CA GLY A 12 69.94 19.78 16.71
C GLY A 12 69.97 19.35 18.19
N ASP A 13 69.89 20.30 19.16
CA ASP A 13 69.87 20.03 20.60
C ASP A 13 68.48 19.74 21.12
N LEU A 14 67.46 19.92 20.26
CA LEU A 14 66.08 19.60 20.57
C LEU A 14 65.79 18.10 20.41
N THR A 15 65.29 17.47 21.45
CA THR A 15 64.70 16.13 21.38
C THR A 15 63.24 16.23 21.02
N LEU A 16 62.88 15.73 19.83
CA LEU A 16 61.52 15.83 19.28
C LEU A 16 60.90 14.44 19.11
N THR A 17 59.65 14.34 19.38
CA THR A 17 58.81 13.18 19.03
C THR A 17 57.69 13.66 18.14
N ASN A 18 57.45 12.98 17.01
CA ASN A 18 56.37 13.22 16.03
C ASN A 18 56.37 14.66 15.49
N ALA A 19 57.51 15.34 15.42
CA ALA A 19 57.60 16.67 14.83
C ALA A 19 58.99 16.98 14.31
N THR A 20 59.07 17.96 13.41
CA THR A 20 60.27 18.72 13.09
C THR A 20 60.18 20.10 13.73
N ALA A 21 61.32 20.78 13.88
CA ALA A 21 61.32 22.12 14.45
C ALA A 21 62.16 23.09 13.64
N THR A 22 61.81 24.37 13.69
CA THR A 22 62.66 25.50 13.35
C THR A 22 62.93 26.29 14.64
N LEU A 23 64.19 26.68 14.88
CA LEU A 23 64.58 27.41 16.05
C LEU A 23 65.02 28.80 15.66
N THR A 24 64.50 29.79 16.34
CA THR A 24 64.87 31.22 16.20
C THR A 24 65.15 31.85 17.58
N GLY A 25 65.94 32.89 17.62
CA GLY A 25 66.29 33.54 18.85
C GLY A 25 67.81 33.57 19.08
N SER A 26 68.23 34.12 20.20
CA SER A 26 69.64 34.25 20.61
C SER A 26 69.76 34.52 22.12
N SER A 27 70.98 34.33 22.64
CA SER A 27 71.30 34.58 24.04
C SER A 27 70.49 33.64 24.97
N THR A 28 69.53 34.12 25.72
CA THR A 28 68.75 33.33 26.65
C THR A 28 67.33 33.07 26.16
N SER A 29 66.89 33.67 25.06
CA SER A 29 65.49 33.56 24.55
C SER A 29 65.47 32.95 23.19
N TYR A 30 64.83 31.77 23.08
CA TYR A 30 64.62 31.03 21.82
C TYR A 30 63.14 30.66 21.67
N THR A 31 62.70 30.61 20.42
CA THR A 31 61.40 30.11 20.05
C THR A 31 61.57 28.95 19.09
N ALA A 32 61.06 27.76 19.49
CA ALA A 32 60.94 26.58 18.62
C ALA A 32 59.52 26.52 18.04
N VAL A 33 59.37 26.56 16.71
CA VAL A 33 58.12 26.29 16.01
C VAL A 33 58.16 24.84 15.59
N LEU A 34 57.20 24.06 16.09
CA LEU A 34 57.03 22.64 15.79
C LEU A 34 56.12 22.45 14.60
N THR A 35 56.49 21.58 13.68
CA THR A 35 55.64 21.06 12.59
C THR A 35 55.41 19.60 12.83
N PRO A 36 54.20 19.18 13.27
CA PRO A 36 53.86 17.77 13.49
C PRO A 36 53.99 16.97 12.21
N SER A 37 54.37 15.68 12.31
CA SER A 37 54.57 14.76 11.19
C SER A 37 53.34 13.86 10.93
N SER A 38 52.57 13.58 11.98
CA SER A 38 51.33 12.78 11.93
C SER A 38 50.49 13.05 13.17
N ASP A 39 49.25 12.61 13.15
CA ASP A 39 48.37 12.65 14.34
C ASP A 39 49.01 11.91 15.52
N GLY A 40 48.77 12.39 16.71
CA GLY A 40 49.25 11.84 17.95
C GLY A 40 50.01 12.81 18.83
N GLU A 41 50.71 12.26 19.81
CA GLU A 41 51.44 13.03 20.80
C GLU A 41 52.72 13.65 20.21
N VAL A 42 52.88 14.96 20.35
CA VAL A 42 54.05 15.74 19.96
C VAL A 42 54.81 16.16 21.21
N LYS A 43 56.12 15.85 21.29
CA LYS A 43 56.96 16.17 22.46
C LYS A 43 58.17 16.96 22.05
N LEU A 44 58.53 17.86 22.96
CA LEU A 44 59.76 18.66 22.90
C LEU A 44 60.45 18.65 24.24
N SER A 45 61.73 18.31 24.27
CA SER A 45 62.64 18.51 25.40
C SER A 45 64.03 18.84 24.93
N VAL A 46 64.92 19.20 25.84
CA VAL A 46 66.34 19.38 25.62
C VAL A 46 67.06 18.47 26.58
N ALA A 47 67.88 17.59 26.06
CA ALA A 47 68.67 16.69 26.89
C ALA A 47 69.83 17.41 27.62
N ALA A 48 70.35 16.82 28.71
CA ALA A 48 71.56 17.36 29.37
C ALA A 48 72.75 17.19 28.48
N ASN A 49 73.72 18.10 28.58
CA ASN A 49 74.99 18.10 27.90
C ASN A 49 74.93 18.21 26.36
N THR A 50 73.92 18.89 25.82
CA THR A 50 73.73 19.13 24.39
C THR A 50 74.27 20.48 23.91
N PHE A 51 74.34 21.48 24.75
CA PHE A 51 74.98 22.77 24.46
C PHE A 51 75.67 23.34 25.70
N THR A 52 76.41 24.45 25.56
CA THR A 52 77.17 25.07 26.63
C THR A 52 76.82 26.55 26.83
N ASP A 53 77.12 27.07 28.04
CA ASP A 53 77.14 28.49 28.33
C ASP A 53 78.46 29.16 27.81
N GLY A 54 78.58 30.46 27.99
CA GLY A 54 79.79 31.20 27.57
C GLY A 54 81.04 30.88 28.41
N ALA A 55 80.90 30.17 29.52
CA ALA A 55 82.01 29.67 30.33
C ALA A 55 82.42 28.20 30.05
N GLY A 56 81.64 27.50 29.15
CA GLY A 56 81.88 26.11 28.79
C GLY A 56 81.20 25.09 29.70
N ASN A 57 80.28 25.49 30.57
CA ASN A 57 79.42 24.58 31.38
C ASN A 57 78.28 23.99 30.55
N ALA A 58 78.08 22.66 30.64
CA ALA A 58 77.04 21.99 29.94
C ALA A 58 75.68 22.25 30.56
N ASN A 59 74.63 22.26 29.70
CA ASN A 59 73.25 22.47 30.18
C ASN A 59 72.73 21.26 30.97
N ALA A 60 71.80 21.56 31.92
CA ALA A 60 70.94 20.56 32.52
C ALA A 60 69.77 20.21 31.56
N ALA A 61 69.14 19.03 31.73
CA ALA A 61 67.97 18.66 30.94
C ALA A 61 66.78 19.57 31.25
N SER A 62 66.02 19.87 30.25
CA SER A 62 64.75 20.61 30.41
C SER A 62 63.61 19.66 30.88
N ASN A 63 62.48 20.26 31.30
CA ASN A 63 61.21 19.53 31.32
C ASN A 63 60.80 19.15 29.89
N GLU A 64 59.95 18.13 29.76
CA GLU A 64 59.28 17.76 28.50
C GLU A 64 57.98 18.58 28.36
N VAL A 65 57.75 19.15 27.19
CA VAL A 65 56.49 19.76 26.78
C VAL A 65 55.78 18.79 25.83
N THR A 66 54.52 18.50 26.15
CA THR A 66 53.70 17.56 25.39
C THR A 66 52.43 18.26 24.94
N THR A 67 52.02 18.02 23.67
CA THR A 67 50.74 18.41 23.11
C THR A 67 50.21 17.33 22.17
N THR A 68 48.92 17.28 21.91
CA THR A 68 48.33 16.36 20.94
C THR A 68 48.08 17.13 19.64
N TYR A 69 48.50 16.55 18.54
CA TYR A 69 48.17 17.02 17.20
C TYR A 69 47.15 16.06 16.58
N ASP A 70 46.09 16.61 15.98
CA ASP A 70 45.04 15.88 15.27
C ASP A 70 44.60 16.69 14.05
N ALA A 71 44.76 16.08 12.87
CA ALA A 71 44.34 16.64 11.59
C ALA A 71 43.37 15.71 10.85
N SER A 72 42.94 14.63 11.52
CA SER A 72 42.02 13.67 10.95
C SER A 72 40.57 14.18 11.01
N ALA A 73 39.93 14.29 9.86
CA ALA A 73 38.53 14.69 9.80
C ALA A 73 37.63 13.55 10.27
N PRO A 74 36.63 13.82 11.15
CA PRO A 74 35.61 12.83 11.51
C PRO A 74 34.87 12.32 10.28
N SER A 75 34.81 11.01 10.10
CA SER A 75 33.92 10.38 9.12
C SER A 75 32.53 10.14 9.72
N VAL A 76 31.49 10.18 8.86
CA VAL A 76 30.09 9.96 9.31
C VAL A 76 29.44 8.88 8.45
N SER A 77 28.65 8.01 9.08
CA SER A 77 27.85 6.97 8.44
C SER A 77 26.40 7.01 8.91
N LEU A 78 25.48 6.74 7.97
CA LEU A 78 24.06 6.65 8.22
C LEU A 78 23.56 5.22 8.06
N SER A 79 22.65 4.80 8.95
CA SER A 79 21.95 3.53 8.84
C SER A 79 20.50 3.63 9.34
N THR A 80 19.62 2.77 8.80
CA THR A 80 18.24 2.62 9.26
C THR A 80 17.79 1.18 9.05
N SER A 81 16.86 0.71 9.87
CA SER A 81 16.18 -0.57 9.67
C SER A 81 14.97 -0.45 8.72
N ALA A 82 14.51 0.77 8.43
CA ALA A 82 13.40 1.01 7.53
C ALA A 82 13.84 0.86 6.08
N THR A 83 13.27 -0.10 5.36
CA THR A 83 13.50 -0.32 3.93
C THR A 83 12.46 0.39 3.06
N SER A 84 11.25 0.57 3.60
CA SER A 84 10.15 1.26 2.92
C SER A 84 9.24 1.99 3.91
N VAL A 85 8.51 2.98 3.42
CA VAL A 85 7.47 3.73 4.12
C VAL A 85 6.21 3.80 3.26
N SER A 86 5.07 4.03 3.92
CA SER A 86 3.79 4.20 3.25
C SER A 86 3.07 5.39 3.87
N GLY A 87 2.80 6.42 3.06
CA GLY A 87 2.26 7.68 3.59
C GLY A 87 3.29 8.46 4.40
N ALA A 88 2.79 9.36 5.25
CA ALA A 88 3.60 10.18 6.13
C ALA A 88 3.95 9.40 7.42
N GLU A 89 5.11 8.76 7.44
CA GLU A 89 5.61 7.97 8.56
C GLU A 89 6.91 8.53 9.11
N THR A 90 7.15 8.34 10.42
CA THR A 90 8.39 8.71 11.09
C THR A 90 9.40 7.55 11.04
N ILE A 91 10.61 7.85 10.60
CA ILE A 91 11.71 6.91 10.43
C ILE A 91 12.86 7.33 11.34
N ASN A 92 13.47 6.38 12.03
CA ASN A 92 14.70 6.62 12.78
C ASN A 92 15.91 6.30 11.89
N VAL A 93 16.79 7.29 11.74
CA VAL A 93 18.09 7.16 11.08
C VAL A 93 19.18 7.32 12.12
N VAL A 94 20.01 6.32 12.27
CA VAL A 94 21.18 6.35 13.15
C VAL A 94 22.32 7.05 12.41
N VAL A 95 22.92 8.06 13.06
CA VAL A 95 24.09 8.81 12.58
C VAL A 95 25.26 8.47 13.49
N THR A 96 26.33 7.93 12.91
CA THR A 96 27.51 7.52 13.66
C THR A 96 28.76 8.20 13.08
N PHE A 97 29.42 8.99 13.91
CA PHE A 97 30.74 9.56 13.60
C PHE A 97 31.86 8.63 14.07
N SER A 98 33.03 8.69 13.42
CA SER A 98 34.23 7.90 13.79
C SER A 98 34.75 8.30 15.17
N GLU A 99 34.45 9.52 15.63
CA GLU A 99 34.89 10.11 16.88
C GLU A 99 33.88 11.11 17.42
N ALA A 100 34.12 11.66 18.61
CA ALA A 100 33.24 12.62 19.23
C ALA A 100 33.27 13.98 18.50
N VAL A 101 32.10 14.50 18.15
CA VAL A 101 31.93 15.77 17.46
C VAL A 101 31.04 16.74 18.23
N THR A 102 31.12 18.00 17.85
CA THR A 102 30.29 19.10 18.33
C THR A 102 29.65 19.84 17.16
N GLY A 103 28.55 20.58 17.40
CA GLY A 103 27.89 21.42 16.39
C GLY A 103 26.93 20.68 15.46
N PHE A 104 26.75 19.36 15.58
CA PHE A 104 25.80 18.62 14.74
C PHE A 104 24.36 18.85 15.17
N GLU A 105 23.53 19.35 14.23
CA GLU A 105 22.12 19.72 14.45
C GLU A 105 21.22 19.19 13.33
N ALA A 106 19.88 19.37 13.48
CA ALA A 106 18.89 18.93 12.49
C ALA A 106 19.06 19.62 11.12
N SER A 107 19.55 20.85 11.10
CA SER A 107 19.82 21.63 9.89
C SER A 107 20.97 21.08 9.04
N ASP A 108 21.80 20.22 9.64
CA ASP A 108 22.96 19.60 8.96
C ASP A 108 22.61 18.31 8.20
N ILE A 109 21.35 17.88 8.28
CA ILE A 109 20.87 16.69 7.61
C ILE A 109 20.09 17.08 6.36
N ALA A 110 20.57 16.66 5.20
CA ALA A 110 19.85 16.83 3.93
C ALA A 110 18.83 15.71 3.74
N VAL A 111 17.55 16.08 3.54
CA VAL A 111 16.43 15.15 3.33
C VAL A 111 15.68 15.52 2.07
N THR A 112 15.36 14.52 1.22
CA THR A 112 14.39 14.68 0.12
C THR A 112 13.13 13.89 0.43
N ASN A 113 11.95 14.40 -0.01
CA ASN A 113 10.63 13.82 0.25
C ASN A 113 10.39 13.52 1.73
N GLY A 114 10.87 14.42 2.59
CA GLY A 114 10.75 14.35 4.03
C GLY A 114 11.32 15.58 4.72
N SER A 115 11.26 15.58 6.05
CA SER A 115 11.85 16.61 6.89
C SER A 115 12.42 15.98 8.16
N VAL A 116 13.45 16.63 8.74
CA VAL A 116 13.97 16.24 10.05
C VAL A 116 13.01 16.74 11.13
N SER A 117 12.51 15.84 11.96
CA SER A 117 11.63 16.15 13.08
C SER A 117 12.42 16.46 14.35
N THR A 118 13.37 15.60 14.69
CA THR A 118 14.25 15.76 15.85
C THR A 118 15.60 15.09 15.61
N VAL A 119 16.66 15.61 16.30
CA VAL A 119 17.94 14.94 16.42
C VAL A 119 18.26 14.79 17.91
N THR A 120 18.61 13.62 18.34
CA THR A 120 18.99 13.29 19.73
C THR A 120 20.31 12.56 19.77
N GLY A 121 21.06 12.69 20.85
CA GLY A 121 22.37 12.05 21.01
C GLY A 121 23.47 13.10 21.29
N SER A 122 24.70 12.64 21.40
CA SER A 122 25.88 13.48 21.60
C SER A 122 27.16 12.70 21.31
N GLY A 123 28.27 13.41 21.18
CA GLY A 123 29.57 12.80 20.91
C GLY A 123 29.62 12.16 19.54
N ALA A 124 29.79 10.85 19.47
CA ALA A 124 29.91 10.12 18.21
C ALA A 124 28.60 9.51 17.72
N ALA A 125 27.52 9.53 18.50
CA ALA A 125 26.28 8.80 18.19
C ALA A 125 25.03 9.67 18.32
N TYR A 126 24.26 9.74 17.24
CA TYR A 126 23.00 10.48 17.18
C TYR A 126 21.91 9.65 16.52
N VAL A 127 20.66 10.00 16.79
CA VAL A 127 19.48 9.46 16.10
C VAL A 127 18.68 10.65 15.58
N ALA A 128 18.45 10.66 14.26
CA ALA A 128 17.59 11.60 13.60
C ALA A 128 16.21 10.96 13.35
N GLN A 129 15.14 11.64 13.71
CA GLN A 129 13.78 11.27 13.33
C GLN A 129 13.41 12.01 12.06
N ILE A 130 13.11 11.27 11.01
CA ILE A 130 12.74 11.79 9.69
C ILE A 130 11.26 11.53 9.49
N MET A 131 10.49 12.57 9.21
CA MET A 131 9.09 12.48 8.79
C MET A 131 9.06 12.42 7.26
N ALA A 132 8.70 11.27 6.70
CA ALA A 132 8.49 11.12 5.25
C ALA A 132 7.21 11.84 4.81
N THR A 133 7.17 12.34 3.58
CA THR A 133 5.95 12.97 3.01
C THR A 133 4.97 11.96 2.42
N GLY A 134 5.42 10.71 2.15
CA GLY A 134 4.64 9.69 1.46
C GLY A 134 4.60 9.86 -0.06
N SER A 135 5.36 10.83 -0.62
CA SER A 135 5.48 11.06 -2.05
C SER A 135 6.93 10.86 -2.49
N GLY A 136 7.18 9.85 -3.32
CA GLY A 136 8.52 9.49 -3.79
C GLY A 136 9.41 8.88 -2.69
N ASN A 137 10.58 8.40 -3.08
CA ASN A 137 11.55 7.82 -2.14
C ASN A 137 12.12 8.89 -1.22
N THR A 138 12.22 8.58 0.08
CA THR A 138 12.89 9.47 1.04
C THR A 138 14.38 9.18 1.04
N THR A 139 15.22 10.21 0.81
CA THR A 139 16.68 10.08 0.93
C THR A 139 17.18 10.94 2.08
N VAL A 140 18.20 10.44 2.79
CA VAL A 140 18.84 11.11 3.92
C VAL A 140 20.35 11.06 3.75
N SER A 141 21.03 12.20 3.90
CA SER A 141 22.50 12.30 3.89
C SER A 141 22.96 13.43 4.80
N VAL A 142 24.20 13.37 5.22
CA VAL A 142 24.90 14.42 5.96
C VAL A 142 25.99 14.98 5.06
N PRO A 143 25.94 16.25 4.65
CA PRO A 143 26.98 16.88 3.83
C PRO A 143 28.30 17.02 4.61
N ALA A 144 29.39 17.30 3.94
CA ALA A 144 30.66 17.60 4.55
C ALA A 144 30.57 18.88 5.41
N ALA A 145 31.40 18.99 6.43
CA ALA A 145 31.46 20.10 7.38
C ALA A 145 30.20 20.29 8.23
N ALA A 146 29.44 19.22 8.46
CA ALA A 146 28.23 19.20 9.30
C ALA A 146 28.54 19.26 10.81
N ALA A 147 29.75 18.85 11.19
CA ALA A 147 30.20 18.84 12.58
C ALA A 147 31.73 18.99 12.65
N THR A 148 32.25 19.29 13.83
CA THR A 148 33.69 19.39 14.08
C THR A 148 34.09 18.54 15.29
N ASP A 149 35.30 17.98 15.25
CA ASP A 149 35.90 17.34 16.40
C ASP A 149 36.44 18.36 17.43
N SER A 150 37.13 17.88 18.45
CA SER A 150 37.76 18.73 19.50
C SER A 150 39.00 19.49 19.01
N ALA A 151 39.63 19.07 17.92
CA ALA A 151 40.77 19.74 17.29
C ALA A 151 40.36 20.79 16.25
N GLY A 152 39.08 20.83 15.88
CA GLY A 152 38.52 21.76 14.90
C GLY A 152 38.48 21.21 13.47
N ASN A 153 38.72 19.91 13.25
CA ASN A 153 38.64 19.30 11.94
C ASN A 153 37.16 19.09 11.55
N SER A 154 36.79 19.53 10.36
CA SER A 154 35.39 19.38 9.85
C SER A 154 35.13 17.98 9.34
N SER A 155 33.93 17.44 9.60
CA SER A 155 33.50 16.12 9.19
C SER A 155 33.44 15.94 7.67
N THR A 156 33.65 14.72 7.20
CA THR A 156 33.44 14.31 5.81
C THR A 156 31.93 14.10 5.54
N ALA A 157 31.53 13.99 4.26
CA ALA A 157 30.15 13.65 3.91
C ALA A 157 29.84 12.18 4.21
N SER A 158 28.57 11.89 4.54
CA SER A 158 28.06 10.53 4.77
C SER A 158 27.77 9.77 3.48
N ASN A 159 27.47 8.47 3.61
CA ASN A 159 26.66 7.75 2.64
C ASN A 159 25.23 8.31 2.60
N THR A 160 24.49 8.02 1.51
CA THR A 160 23.07 8.31 1.40
C THR A 160 22.25 7.07 1.75
N VAL A 161 21.27 7.22 2.64
CA VAL A 161 20.26 6.21 2.92
C VAL A 161 19.03 6.51 2.07
N THR A 162 18.50 5.50 1.39
CA THR A 162 17.27 5.60 0.58
C THR A 162 16.22 4.66 1.12
N ILE A 163 15.03 5.21 1.43
CA ILE A 163 13.86 4.48 1.90
C ILE A 163 12.80 4.53 0.79
N GLN A 164 12.33 3.35 0.35
CA GLN A 164 11.40 3.23 -0.75
C GLN A 164 10.00 3.72 -0.35
N ASN A 165 9.30 4.38 -1.27
CA ASN A 165 7.89 4.73 -1.07
C ASN A 165 6.99 3.58 -1.57
N ALA A 166 6.31 2.90 -0.66
CA ALA A 166 5.38 1.81 -0.94
C ALA A 166 3.90 2.26 -1.00
N THR A 167 3.61 3.57 -0.95
CA THR A 167 2.23 4.10 -0.95
C THR A 167 1.48 3.69 -2.20
N VAL A 168 2.07 3.88 -3.38
CA VAL A 168 1.46 3.55 -4.68
C VAL A 168 1.12 2.06 -4.77
N GLU A 169 2.07 1.19 -4.40
CA GLU A 169 1.87 -0.27 -4.44
C GLU A 169 0.74 -0.71 -3.51
N LYS A 170 0.69 -0.19 -2.28
CA LYS A 170 -0.37 -0.52 -1.32
C LYS A 170 -1.74 -0.02 -1.78
N THR A 171 -1.81 1.21 -2.31
CA THR A 171 -3.04 1.78 -2.86
C THR A 171 -3.56 0.96 -4.04
N GLN A 172 -2.70 0.65 -5.01
CA GLN A 172 -3.06 -0.18 -6.16
C GLN A 172 -3.53 -1.58 -5.74
N LYS A 173 -2.87 -2.19 -4.76
CA LYS A 173 -3.28 -3.49 -4.22
C LYS A 173 -4.67 -3.43 -3.57
N ALA A 174 -4.93 -2.43 -2.74
CA ALA A 174 -6.24 -2.24 -2.11
C ALA A 174 -7.35 -2.05 -3.16
N ILE A 175 -7.14 -1.17 -4.14
CA ILE A 175 -8.09 -0.93 -5.23
C ILE A 175 -8.33 -2.20 -6.05
N SER A 176 -7.27 -2.94 -6.43
CA SER A 176 -7.43 -4.15 -7.26
C SER A 176 -8.21 -5.26 -6.55
N GLN A 177 -7.99 -5.46 -5.26
CA GLN A 177 -8.77 -6.41 -4.45
C GLN A 177 -10.23 -5.98 -4.34
N PHE A 178 -10.48 -4.70 -4.16
CA PHE A 178 -11.82 -4.11 -4.07
C PHE A 178 -12.61 -4.29 -5.37
N ILE A 179 -12.08 -3.87 -6.52
CA ILE A 179 -12.77 -3.99 -7.81
C ILE A 179 -13.00 -5.46 -8.19
N GLN A 180 -12.08 -6.38 -7.86
CA GLN A 180 -12.27 -7.80 -8.07
C GLN A 180 -13.39 -8.37 -7.18
N SER A 181 -13.40 -8.05 -5.90
CA SER A 181 -14.45 -8.46 -4.96
C SER A 181 -15.81 -7.97 -5.40
N ARG A 182 -15.91 -6.67 -5.75
CA ARG A 182 -17.12 -6.04 -6.25
C ARG A 182 -17.65 -6.69 -7.54
N ALA A 183 -16.77 -6.92 -8.52
CA ALA A 183 -17.15 -7.54 -9.79
C ALA A 183 -17.67 -8.97 -9.57
N THR A 184 -17.08 -9.73 -8.65
CA THR A 184 -17.55 -11.06 -8.26
C THR A 184 -18.94 -11.01 -7.61
N GLN A 185 -19.16 -10.05 -6.70
CA GLN A 185 -20.47 -9.83 -6.06
C GLN A 185 -21.53 -9.40 -7.07
N LEU A 186 -21.18 -8.55 -8.02
CA LEU A 186 -22.06 -8.11 -9.09
C LEU A 186 -22.56 -9.30 -9.92
N VAL A 187 -21.66 -10.18 -10.38
CA VAL A 187 -22.04 -11.36 -11.19
C VAL A 187 -22.92 -12.31 -10.37
N SER A 188 -22.62 -12.53 -9.09
CA SER A 188 -23.42 -13.43 -8.24
C SER A 188 -24.79 -12.89 -7.84
N SER A 189 -24.98 -11.56 -7.90
CA SER A 189 -26.23 -10.89 -7.52
C SER A 189 -27.25 -10.76 -8.65
N GLN A 190 -26.89 -11.18 -9.87
CA GLN A 190 -27.71 -11.01 -11.05
C GLN A 190 -29.08 -11.71 -10.95
N PRO A 191 -30.19 -11.04 -11.38
CA PRO A 191 -31.52 -11.64 -11.36
C PRO A 191 -31.62 -12.80 -12.37
N ASN A 192 -32.40 -13.84 -12.02
CA ASN A 192 -32.84 -14.86 -12.96
C ASN A 192 -34.02 -14.30 -13.78
N LEU A 193 -33.80 -14.03 -15.07
CA LEU A 193 -34.81 -13.43 -15.97
C LEU A 193 -35.69 -14.47 -16.65
N SER A 194 -35.29 -15.73 -16.74
CA SER A 194 -36.07 -16.79 -17.42
C SER A 194 -37.41 -17.02 -16.76
N ARG A 195 -37.53 -16.73 -15.45
CA ARG A 195 -38.77 -16.83 -14.68
C ARG A 195 -39.92 -15.95 -15.20
N PHE A 196 -39.64 -14.90 -15.98
CA PHE A 196 -40.69 -14.05 -16.56
C PHE A 196 -41.49 -14.72 -17.72
N LEU A 197 -40.95 -15.79 -18.30
CA LEU A 197 -41.64 -16.63 -19.29
C LEU A 197 -41.91 -18.05 -18.78
N SER A 198 -41.30 -18.44 -17.65
CA SER A 198 -41.58 -19.71 -17.00
C SER A 198 -42.89 -19.61 -16.21
N GLY A 199 -43.62 -20.71 -16.12
CA GLY A 199 -44.89 -20.77 -15.34
C GLY A 199 -44.65 -20.76 -13.82
N SER A 200 -43.41 -20.83 -13.39
CA SER A 200 -42.98 -20.91 -11.96
C SER A 200 -42.96 -19.55 -11.26
N GLY A 201 -43.17 -18.45 -11.98
CA GLY A 201 -43.37 -17.11 -11.39
C GLY A 201 -44.73 -16.99 -10.75
N GLY A 202 -44.84 -17.10 -9.42
CA GLY A 202 -46.06 -16.86 -8.67
C GLY A 202 -46.63 -15.46 -9.01
N SER A 203 -47.87 -15.38 -9.37
CA SER A 203 -48.56 -14.15 -9.74
C SER A 203 -48.60 -13.17 -8.56
N GLY A 204 -47.71 -12.14 -8.58
CA GLY A 204 -47.78 -10.97 -7.71
C GLY A 204 -47.35 -11.18 -6.27
N GLY A 205 -46.46 -12.12 -5.98
CA GLY A 205 -45.91 -12.37 -4.65
C GLY A 205 -44.68 -11.52 -4.35
N PHE A 206 -44.51 -11.18 -3.09
CA PHE A 206 -43.26 -10.61 -2.55
C PHE A 206 -42.41 -11.75 -2.02
N ASP A 207 -41.34 -12.12 -2.75
CA ASP A 207 -40.40 -13.14 -2.33
C ASP A 207 -39.28 -12.50 -1.49
N MET A 208 -39.11 -13.01 -0.27
CA MET A 208 -38.00 -12.60 0.60
C MET A 208 -37.32 -13.85 1.13
N ALA A 209 -36.02 -13.94 0.91
CA ALA A 209 -35.18 -14.96 1.49
C ALA A 209 -34.05 -14.33 2.33
N VAL A 210 -33.83 -14.89 3.51
CA VAL A 210 -32.74 -14.52 4.40
C VAL A 210 -31.95 -15.78 4.70
N THR A 211 -30.67 -15.78 4.38
CA THR A 211 -29.78 -16.90 4.68
C THR A 211 -28.59 -16.43 5.49
N GLN A 212 -28.15 -17.25 6.43
CA GLN A 212 -26.94 -17.02 7.19
C GLN A 212 -26.07 -18.27 7.14
N ALA A 213 -24.85 -18.14 6.64
CA ALA A 213 -23.87 -19.22 6.60
C ALA A 213 -22.47 -18.65 6.85
N GLY A 214 -21.71 -19.24 7.79
CA GLY A 214 -20.30 -18.95 8.00
C GLY A 214 -19.96 -17.49 8.34
N GLY A 215 -20.86 -16.77 9.05
CA GLY A 215 -20.66 -15.34 9.37
C GLY A 215 -21.16 -14.36 8.29
N ASN A 216 -21.70 -14.88 7.18
CA ASN A 216 -22.28 -14.11 6.10
C ASN A 216 -23.80 -14.03 6.28
N PHE A 217 -24.36 -12.84 6.05
CA PHE A 217 -25.77 -12.62 6.01
C PHE A 217 -26.18 -12.22 4.59
N HIS A 218 -27.19 -12.90 4.03
CA HIS A 218 -27.67 -12.67 2.67
C HIS A 218 -29.18 -12.43 2.70
N PHE A 219 -29.62 -11.37 2.01
CA PHE A 219 -31.00 -10.98 1.89
C PHE A 219 -31.36 -10.79 0.42
N VAL A 220 -32.48 -11.35 -0.03
CA VAL A 220 -33.03 -11.15 -1.38
C VAL A 220 -34.50 -10.80 -1.28
N SER A 221 -34.95 -9.80 -2.02
CA SER A 221 -36.36 -9.45 -2.20
C SER A 221 -36.67 -9.24 -3.69
N SER A 222 -37.72 -9.82 -4.19
CA SER A 222 -38.09 -9.79 -5.62
C SER A 222 -39.62 -9.67 -5.79
N PRO A 223 -40.20 -8.48 -5.67
CA PRO A 223 -41.57 -8.29 -6.09
C PRO A 223 -41.66 -8.30 -7.63
N ASP A 224 -42.63 -9.01 -8.17
CA ASP A 224 -43.03 -8.98 -9.57
C ASP A 224 -44.42 -8.32 -9.74
N THR A 225 -44.58 -7.55 -10.79
CA THR A 225 -45.86 -6.84 -11.05
C THR A 225 -46.43 -7.26 -12.39
N ASN A 226 -47.75 -7.30 -12.52
CA ASN A 226 -48.50 -7.66 -13.75
C ASN A 226 -48.20 -6.75 -14.96
N ASN A 227 -47.41 -5.67 -14.80
CA ASN A 227 -47.07 -4.70 -15.85
C ASN A 227 -45.67 -4.91 -16.46
N GLY A 228 -45.02 -6.04 -16.21
CA GLY A 228 -43.66 -6.30 -16.64
C GLY A 228 -42.60 -5.46 -15.93
N LEU A 229 -42.96 -4.72 -14.87
CA LEU A 229 -42.06 -4.03 -13.97
C LEU A 229 -41.63 -4.97 -12.86
N TRP A 230 -40.36 -5.05 -12.59
CA TRP A 230 -39.79 -5.90 -11.53
C TRP A 230 -38.69 -5.18 -10.77
N LEU A 231 -38.47 -5.58 -9.53
CA LEU A 231 -37.44 -5.09 -8.63
C LEU A 231 -36.72 -6.29 -8.01
N ARG A 232 -35.40 -6.20 -7.85
CA ARG A 232 -34.62 -7.12 -7.03
C ARG A 232 -33.74 -6.33 -6.08
N LEU A 233 -33.67 -6.73 -4.82
CA LEU A 233 -32.75 -6.23 -3.82
C LEU A 233 -31.99 -7.40 -3.23
N ASN A 234 -30.70 -7.19 -3.00
CA ASN A 234 -29.79 -8.17 -2.42
C ASN A 234 -28.82 -7.46 -1.47
N GLY A 235 -28.52 -8.07 -0.33
CA GLY A 235 -27.52 -7.56 0.59
C GLY A 235 -26.69 -8.71 1.16
N THR A 236 -25.38 -8.53 1.22
CA THR A 236 -24.44 -9.50 1.77
C THR A 236 -23.52 -8.80 2.78
N TRP A 237 -23.39 -9.37 3.95
CA TRP A 237 -22.48 -8.92 5.00
C TRP A 237 -21.54 -10.06 5.35
N THR A 238 -20.25 -9.84 5.14
CA THR A 238 -19.19 -10.81 5.44
C THR A 238 -18.28 -10.23 6.51
N ASN A 239 -17.94 -11.05 7.49
CA ASN A 239 -17.02 -10.68 8.55
C ASN A 239 -16.02 -11.83 8.76
N GLU A 240 -14.79 -11.64 8.27
CA GLU A 240 -13.72 -12.63 8.33
C GLU A 240 -12.46 -12.01 8.96
N ASN A 241 -12.12 -12.42 10.18
CA ASN A 241 -10.95 -11.94 10.92
C ASN A 241 -10.87 -10.40 10.99
N THR A 242 -9.95 -9.78 10.23
CA THR A 242 -9.74 -8.32 10.16
C THR A 242 -10.48 -7.67 8.99
N SER A 243 -11.08 -8.46 8.10
CA SER A 243 -11.79 -7.99 6.91
C SER A 243 -13.28 -8.02 7.09
N LYS A 244 -13.94 -6.91 6.78
CA LYS A 244 -15.40 -6.79 6.73
C LYS A 244 -15.79 -6.29 5.36
N THR A 245 -16.80 -6.91 4.78
CA THR A 245 -17.38 -6.48 3.51
C THR A 245 -18.89 -6.39 3.63
N GLU A 246 -19.43 -5.24 3.27
CA GLU A 246 -20.84 -4.99 3.13
C GLU A 246 -21.12 -4.72 1.66
N TYR A 247 -22.04 -5.46 1.07
CA TYR A 247 -22.45 -5.29 -0.31
C TYR A 247 -23.97 -5.19 -0.39
N PHE A 248 -24.44 -4.17 -1.05
CA PHE A 248 -25.86 -3.97 -1.36
C PHE A 248 -26.02 -3.86 -2.88
N PHE A 249 -27.03 -4.56 -3.41
CA PHE A 249 -27.37 -4.57 -4.82
C PHE A 249 -28.86 -4.33 -5.00
N GLY A 250 -29.23 -3.48 -5.97
CA GLY A 250 -30.59 -3.27 -6.40
C GLY A 250 -30.67 -3.28 -7.92
N ALA A 251 -31.66 -3.96 -8.47
CA ALA A 251 -31.97 -3.96 -9.89
C ALA A 251 -33.43 -3.66 -10.12
N LEU A 252 -33.72 -2.74 -11.01
CA LEU A 252 -35.08 -2.36 -11.45
C LEU A 252 -35.15 -2.53 -12.97
N GLY A 253 -36.14 -3.25 -13.46
CA GLY A 253 -36.31 -3.45 -14.89
C GLY A 253 -37.76 -3.46 -15.32
N ARG A 254 -37.97 -3.25 -16.61
CA ARG A 254 -39.27 -3.37 -17.28
C ARG A 254 -39.10 -4.03 -18.62
N HIS A 255 -40.03 -4.94 -18.94
CA HIS A 255 -40.09 -5.58 -20.25
C HIS A 255 -41.43 -5.39 -20.93
N ILE A 256 -41.43 -5.61 -22.23
CA ILE A 256 -42.59 -5.73 -23.08
C ILE A 256 -42.63 -7.13 -23.68
N THR A 257 -43.82 -7.67 -23.84
CA THR A 257 -44.06 -8.95 -24.51
C THR A 257 -44.13 -8.71 -26.02
N VAL A 258 -43.13 -9.16 -26.76
CA VAL A 258 -43.07 -9.04 -28.23
C VAL A 258 -43.87 -10.20 -28.87
N SER A 259 -43.81 -11.38 -28.28
CA SER A 259 -44.58 -12.56 -28.64
C SER A 259 -44.78 -13.45 -27.40
N PRO A 260 -45.66 -14.46 -27.44
CA PRO A 260 -45.81 -15.40 -26.31
C PRO A 260 -44.54 -16.09 -25.84
N ASN A 261 -43.46 -16.07 -26.67
CA ASN A 261 -42.21 -16.71 -26.40
C ASN A 261 -41.02 -15.72 -26.32
N LEU A 262 -41.26 -14.40 -26.39
CA LEU A 262 -40.19 -13.39 -26.41
C LEU A 262 -40.56 -12.15 -25.62
N LEU A 263 -39.72 -11.85 -24.64
CA LEU A 263 -39.71 -10.58 -23.89
C LEU A 263 -38.44 -9.80 -24.24
N ILE A 264 -38.55 -8.49 -24.33
CA ILE A 264 -37.42 -7.55 -24.42
C ILE A 264 -37.64 -6.46 -23.36
N GLY A 265 -36.60 -6.13 -22.65
CA GLY A 265 -36.66 -5.14 -21.58
C GLY A 265 -35.40 -4.31 -21.43
N GLY A 266 -35.55 -3.24 -20.64
CA GLY A 266 -34.43 -2.46 -20.13
C GLY A 266 -34.33 -2.61 -18.62
N MET A 267 -33.14 -2.46 -18.07
CA MET A 267 -32.90 -2.52 -16.64
C MET A 267 -31.81 -1.55 -16.21
N VAL A 268 -31.90 -1.14 -14.97
CA VAL A 268 -30.88 -0.36 -14.26
C VAL A 268 -30.52 -1.11 -12.99
N GLU A 269 -29.25 -1.19 -12.70
CA GLU A 269 -28.71 -1.78 -11.49
C GLU A 269 -27.97 -0.71 -10.69
N PHE A 270 -28.02 -0.83 -9.37
CA PHE A 270 -27.26 -0.03 -8.42
C PHE A 270 -26.57 -0.95 -7.45
N ASP A 271 -25.34 -0.64 -7.13
CA ASP A 271 -24.61 -1.34 -6.07
C ASP A 271 -23.87 -0.37 -5.17
N HIS A 272 -23.73 -0.76 -3.92
CA HIS A 272 -22.90 -0.12 -2.92
C HIS A 272 -22.07 -1.18 -2.22
N VAL A 273 -20.77 -0.93 -2.07
CA VAL A 273 -19.86 -1.83 -1.39
C VAL A 273 -18.99 -1.05 -0.44
N ARG A 274 -18.87 -1.53 0.79
CA ARG A 274 -17.92 -1.06 1.78
C ARG A 274 -17.04 -2.21 2.21
N GLN A 275 -15.74 -2.00 2.16
CA GLN A 275 -14.73 -2.97 2.58
C GLN A 275 -13.79 -2.33 3.60
N GLU A 276 -13.56 -3.03 4.70
CA GLU A 276 -12.58 -2.68 5.73
C GLU A 276 -11.60 -3.83 5.84
N ASP A 277 -10.29 -3.55 5.76
CA ASP A 277 -9.22 -4.52 5.97
C ASP A 277 -8.09 -3.88 6.79
N GLY A 278 -8.05 -4.17 8.08
CA GLY A 278 -7.17 -3.53 9.04
C GLY A 278 -7.42 -2.01 9.09
N VAL A 279 -6.45 -1.21 8.64
CA VAL A 279 -6.56 0.26 8.58
C VAL A 279 -7.07 0.77 7.23
N SER A 280 -7.11 -0.10 6.22
CA SER A 280 -7.58 0.25 4.89
C SER A 280 -9.10 0.22 4.82
N THR A 281 -9.69 1.25 4.25
CA THR A 281 -11.14 1.33 4.01
C THR A 281 -11.40 1.74 2.57
N LEU A 282 -12.37 1.06 1.94
CA LEU A 282 -12.88 1.39 0.61
C LEU A 282 -14.40 1.44 0.67
N ASP A 283 -14.96 2.47 0.08
CA ASP A 283 -16.41 2.69 -0.02
C ASP A 283 -16.74 3.06 -1.45
N GLY A 284 -17.69 2.37 -2.09
CA GLY A 284 -17.99 2.59 -3.48
C GLY A 284 -19.44 2.40 -3.81
N GLN A 285 -19.95 3.24 -4.67
CA GLN A 285 -21.27 3.15 -5.24
C GLN A 285 -21.22 3.17 -6.77
N GLY A 286 -22.17 2.49 -7.40
CA GLY A 286 -22.20 2.45 -8.84
C GLY A 286 -23.55 2.13 -9.42
N TRP A 287 -23.61 2.25 -10.73
CA TRP A 287 -24.78 1.92 -11.52
C TRP A 287 -24.39 1.21 -12.80
N LEU A 288 -25.31 0.39 -13.32
CA LEU A 288 -25.27 -0.14 -14.68
C LEU A 288 -26.66 0.02 -15.30
N ALA A 289 -26.70 0.24 -16.59
CA ALA A 289 -27.96 0.28 -17.35
C ALA A 289 -27.78 -0.43 -18.69
N GLY A 290 -28.85 -1.05 -19.17
CA GLY A 290 -28.79 -1.73 -20.46
C GLY A 290 -30.05 -2.49 -20.79
N LEU A 291 -29.89 -3.40 -21.74
CA LEU A 291 -31.00 -4.17 -22.28
C LEU A 291 -30.88 -5.65 -21.89
N TYR A 292 -32.04 -6.30 -21.83
CA TYR A 292 -32.14 -7.74 -21.68
C TYR A 292 -33.22 -8.32 -22.58
N MET A 293 -33.08 -9.60 -22.89
CA MET A 293 -34.10 -10.37 -23.56
C MET A 293 -34.28 -11.73 -22.88
N VAL A 294 -35.50 -12.25 -22.97
CA VAL A 294 -35.84 -13.60 -22.54
C VAL A 294 -36.63 -14.26 -23.65
N THR A 295 -36.25 -15.47 -24.04
CA THR A 295 -37.00 -16.24 -25.03
C THR A 295 -37.23 -17.67 -24.56
N ARG A 296 -38.40 -18.22 -24.91
CA ARG A 296 -38.72 -19.64 -24.74
C ARG A 296 -38.60 -20.35 -26.09
N VAL A 297 -37.95 -21.49 -26.13
CA VAL A 297 -37.86 -22.33 -27.35
C VAL A 297 -39.24 -22.95 -27.60
N PRO A 298 -39.86 -22.72 -28.76
CA PRO A 298 -41.20 -23.25 -29.04
C PRO A 298 -41.25 -24.78 -28.89
N ASN A 299 -42.29 -25.26 -28.19
CA ASN A 299 -42.55 -26.68 -27.91
C ASN A 299 -41.48 -27.40 -27.08
N HIS A 300 -40.62 -26.63 -26.39
CA HIS A 300 -39.59 -27.18 -25.45
C HIS A 300 -39.68 -26.43 -24.14
N PRO A 301 -39.40 -27.08 -22.99
CA PRO A 301 -39.30 -26.42 -21.69
C PRO A 301 -37.91 -25.78 -21.51
N LEU A 302 -37.47 -25.04 -22.55
CA LEU A 302 -36.14 -24.44 -22.59
C LEU A 302 -36.27 -22.91 -22.73
N PHE A 303 -35.55 -22.17 -21.88
CA PHE A 303 -35.50 -20.72 -21.86
C PHE A 303 -34.08 -20.25 -22.09
N ILE A 304 -33.94 -19.14 -22.80
CA ILE A 304 -32.68 -18.47 -23.02
C ILE A 304 -32.87 -17.02 -22.62
N ASP A 305 -32.07 -16.51 -21.73
CA ASP A 305 -32.02 -15.10 -21.39
C ASP A 305 -30.61 -14.53 -21.55
N GLY A 306 -30.56 -13.24 -21.86
CA GLY A 306 -29.30 -12.52 -22.01
C GLY A 306 -29.45 -11.06 -21.68
N ARG A 307 -28.37 -10.47 -21.18
CA ARG A 307 -28.25 -9.05 -20.86
C ARG A 307 -26.92 -8.48 -21.25
N LEU A 308 -26.93 -7.17 -21.56
CA LEU A 308 -25.73 -6.37 -21.79
C LEU A 308 -25.93 -5.02 -21.14
N LEU A 309 -25.07 -4.72 -20.16
CA LEU A 309 -25.13 -3.51 -19.34
C LEU A 309 -23.79 -2.77 -19.37
N TYR A 310 -23.87 -1.45 -19.32
CA TYR A 310 -22.73 -0.54 -19.14
C TYR A 310 -23.01 0.38 -17.96
N GLY A 311 -21.98 0.76 -17.24
CA GLY A 311 -22.08 1.69 -16.12
C GLY A 311 -20.76 2.19 -15.57
N GLN A 312 -20.87 2.92 -14.47
CA GLN A 312 -19.75 3.57 -13.82
C GLN A 312 -19.87 3.47 -12.31
N THR A 313 -18.74 3.64 -11.64
CA THR A 313 -18.70 3.72 -10.18
C THR A 313 -17.91 4.93 -9.72
N THR A 314 -18.22 5.41 -8.53
CA THR A 314 -17.43 6.38 -7.78
C THR A 314 -17.04 5.73 -6.46
N ASN A 315 -15.75 5.76 -6.14
CA ASN A 315 -15.18 5.05 -5.02
C ASN A 315 -14.27 5.96 -4.21
N ASP A 316 -14.36 5.86 -2.90
CA ASP A 316 -13.43 6.47 -1.96
C ASP A 316 -12.48 5.38 -1.41
N VAL A 317 -11.18 5.64 -1.40
CA VAL A 317 -10.15 4.74 -0.88
C VAL A 317 -9.31 5.45 0.18
N SER A 318 -9.19 4.82 1.33
CA SER A 318 -8.24 5.21 2.38
C SER A 318 -7.29 4.04 2.62
N PRO A 319 -6.19 3.93 1.85
CA PRO A 319 -5.35 2.73 1.85
C PRO A 319 -4.52 2.57 3.12
N LEU A 320 -4.29 3.66 3.85
CA LEU A 320 -3.43 3.72 5.04
C LEU A 320 -4.18 4.22 6.29
N GLY A 321 -5.48 4.56 6.17
CA GLY A 321 -6.26 5.14 7.26
C GLY A 321 -5.92 6.60 7.61
N THR A 322 -5.02 7.25 6.87
CA THR A 322 -4.52 8.61 7.16
C THR A 322 -5.04 9.68 6.21
N TYR A 323 -5.50 9.29 5.03
CA TYR A 323 -6.09 10.16 4.02
C TYR A 323 -7.10 9.36 3.19
N THR A 324 -7.94 10.05 2.43
CA THR A 324 -8.94 9.42 1.54
C THR A 324 -8.85 10.07 0.17
N ASP A 325 -8.78 9.25 -0.86
CA ASP A 325 -8.83 9.66 -2.25
C ASP A 325 -10.10 9.15 -2.92
N ARG A 326 -10.44 9.77 -4.04
CA ARG A 326 -11.56 9.36 -4.89
C ARG A 326 -11.06 8.89 -6.23
N PHE A 327 -11.63 7.78 -6.71
CA PHE A 327 -11.42 7.27 -8.07
C PHE A 327 -12.71 6.76 -8.66
N ASP A 328 -12.80 6.83 -9.99
CA ASP A 328 -13.94 6.33 -10.75
C ASP A 328 -13.53 5.09 -11.55
N THR A 329 -14.52 4.23 -11.85
CA THR A 329 -14.32 3.08 -12.75
C THR A 329 -15.43 3.02 -13.80
N GLU A 330 -15.11 2.41 -14.95
CA GLU A 330 -16.07 2.04 -15.99
C GLU A 330 -16.28 0.54 -15.98
N ARG A 331 -17.55 0.11 -16.19
CA ARG A 331 -17.93 -1.30 -16.08
C ARG A 331 -18.77 -1.77 -17.25
N TRP A 332 -18.53 -3.01 -17.64
CA TRP A 332 -19.38 -3.76 -18.53
C TRP A 332 -19.84 -5.06 -17.89
N LEU A 333 -21.08 -5.45 -18.13
CA LEU A 333 -21.63 -6.78 -17.79
C LEU A 333 -22.36 -7.35 -18.97
N ALA A 334 -21.92 -8.53 -19.40
CA ALA A 334 -22.63 -9.37 -20.37
C ALA A 334 -22.93 -10.73 -19.74
N GLN A 335 -24.14 -11.23 -19.87
CA GLN A 335 -24.52 -12.54 -19.36
C GLN A 335 -25.47 -13.22 -20.31
N VAL A 336 -25.30 -14.54 -20.47
CA VAL A 336 -26.25 -15.42 -21.15
C VAL A 336 -26.52 -16.62 -20.25
N ASN A 337 -27.79 -16.95 -20.10
CA ASN A 337 -28.25 -18.10 -19.36
C ASN A 337 -29.18 -18.96 -20.23
N VAL A 338 -29.02 -20.27 -20.12
CA VAL A 338 -29.91 -21.27 -20.72
C VAL A 338 -30.44 -22.13 -19.58
N SER A 339 -31.77 -22.17 -19.41
CA SER A 339 -32.40 -22.95 -18.34
C SER A 339 -33.53 -23.82 -18.89
N GLY A 340 -33.80 -24.91 -18.21
CA GLY A 340 -34.91 -25.81 -18.52
C GLY A 340 -35.93 -25.84 -17.38
N GLU A 341 -37.15 -26.27 -17.67
CA GLU A 341 -38.16 -26.60 -16.65
C GLU A 341 -38.67 -28.01 -16.87
N LEU A 342 -38.42 -28.89 -15.90
CA LEU A 342 -38.82 -30.30 -15.93
C LEU A 342 -39.79 -30.56 -14.80
N GLU A 343 -41.07 -30.75 -15.12
CA GLU A 343 -42.15 -30.97 -14.13
C GLU A 343 -42.28 -32.44 -13.75
N TYR A 344 -42.21 -32.70 -12.43
CA TYR A 344 -42.43 -34.03 -11.82
C TYR A 344 -43.49 -33.93 -10.70
N GLY A 345 -44.74 -33.93 -11.06
CA GLY A 345 -45.84 -33.74 -10.10
C GLY A 345 -45.84 -32.35 -9.47
N ALA A 346 -45.62 -32.28 -8.16
CA ALA A 346 -45.50 -31.00 -7.44
C ALA A 346 -44.12 -30.42 -7.41
N THR A 347 -43.13 -31.08 -8.06
CA THR A 347 -41.73 -30.63 -8.09
C THR A 347 -41.34 -30.22 -9.51
N THR A 348 -40.75 -29.04 -9.64
CA THR A 348 -40.13 -28.56 -10.87
C THR A 348 -38.60 -28.58 -10.69
N LEU A 349 -37.88 -29.23 -11.58
CA LEU A 349 -36.42 -29.18 -11.68
C LEU A 349 -36.02 -28.18 -12.75
N ILE A 350 -35.03 -27.33 -12.44
CA ILE A 350 -34.60 -26.22 -13.30
C ILE A 350 -33.08 -26.36 -13.56
N PRO A 351 -32.66 -27.23 -14.49
CA PRO A 351 -31.27 -27.26 -14.91
C PRO A 351 -30.90 -25.96 -15.62
N SER A 352 -29.67 -25.46 -15.39
CA SER A 352 -29.21 -24.19 -15.97
C SER A 352 -27.73 -24.22 -16.32
N VAL A 353 -27.37 -23.48 -17.37
CA VAL A 353 -26.01 -23.16 -17.77
C VAL A 353 -25.92 -21.66 -17.98
N GLN A 354 -25.02 -21.00 -17.27
CA GLN A 354 -24.81 -19.56 -17.33
C GLN A 354 -23.39 -19.23 -17.69
N VAL A 355 -23.21 -18.22 -18.54
CA VAL A 355 -21.90 -17.61 -18.82
C VAL A 355 -22.02 -16.13 -18.60
N SER A 356 -21.09 -15.57 -17.82
CA SER A 356 -21.03 -14.14 -17.49
C SER A 356 -19.65 -13.59 -17.82
N TYR A 357 -19.64 -12.35 -18.28
CA TYR A 357 -18.44 -11.56 -18.50
C TYR A 357 -18.62 -10.19 -17.87
N THR A 358 -17.66 -9.73 -17.08
CA THR A 358 -17.68 -8.38 -16.52
C THR A 358 -16.28 -7.78 -16.50
N THR A 359 -16.22 -6.47 -16.71
CA THR A 359 -15.02 -5.66 -16.50
C THR A 359 -15.28 -4.59 -15.47
N ASP A 360 -14.22 -4.15 -14.80
CA ASP A 360 -14.22 -2.99 -13.89
C ASP A 360 -12.85 -2.30 -14.02
N ASP A 361 -12.79 -1.16 -14.72
CA ASP A 361 -11.56 -0.49 -15.16
C ASP A 361 -11.41 0.87 -14.48
N GLN A 362 -10.34 1.04 -13.68
CA GLN A 362 -9.95 2.27 -13.01
C GLN A 362 -8.98 3.07 -13.87
N ALA A 363 -9.29 4.35 -14.11
CA ALA A 363 -8.39 5.29 -14.76
C ALA A 363 -7.25 5.74 -13.82
N ALA A 364 -6.11 6.13 -14.38
CA ALA A 364 -5.04 6.72 -13.58
C ALA A 364 -5.49 8.02 -12.90
N TYR A 365 -5.04 8.26 -11.67
CA TYR A 365 -5.30 9.49 -10.92
C TYR A 365 -4.10 9.87 -10.05
N THR A 366 -4.08 11.10 -9.52
CA THR A 366 -3.07 11.55 -8.55
C THR A 366 -3.70 11.55 -7.16
N ASP A 367 -3.04 10.88 -6.20
CA ASP A 367 -3.50 10.82 -4.80
C ASP A 367 -3.27 12.15 -4.05
N ALA A 368 -3.81 12.26 -2.84
CA ALA A 368 -3.68 13.44 -1.99
C ALA A 368 -2.22 13.73 -1.56
N LEU A 369 -1.34 12.74 -1.67
CA LEU A 369 0.09 12.88 -1.36
C LEU A 369 0.93 13.28 -2.59
N GLY A 370 0.30 13.40 -3.77
CA GLY A 370 0.96 13.76 -5.02
C GLY A 370 1.55 12.57 -5.80
N ASN A 371 1.25 11.33 -5.43
CA ASN A 371 1.68 10.16 -6.18
C ASN A 371 0.73 9.89 -7.35
N LEU A 372 1.28 9.57 -8.52
CA LEU A 372 0.49 9.03 -9.63
C LEU A 372 0.12 7.57 -9.32
N ILE A 373 -1.17 7.30 -9.19
CA ILE A 373 -1.74 5.95 -9.10
C ILE A 373 -2.07 5.49 -10.51
N PRO A 374 -1.34 4.54 -11.09
CA PRO A 374 -1.57 4.08 -12.46
C PRO A 374 -2.93 3.43 -12.63
N SER A 375 -3.44 3.44 -13.88
CA SER A 375 -4.66 2.71 -14.25
C SER A 375 -4.50 1.20 -14.03
N GLN A 376 -5.60 0.55 -13.68
CA GLN A 376 -5.69 -0.90 -13.54
C GLN A 376 -7.13 -1.35 -13.76
N GLY A 377 -7.31 -2.61 -14.11
CA GLY A 377 -8.64 -3.15 -14.37
C GLY A 377 -8.72 -4.64 -14.11
N VAL A 378 -9.93 -5.12 -13.93
CA VAL A 378 -10.27 -6.53 -13.72
C VAL A 378 -11.25 -6.97 -14.80
N GLU A 379 -11.00 -8.14 -15.36
CA GLU A 379 -11.86 -8.85 -16.30
C GLU A 379 -12.17 -10.24 -15.71
N ILE A 380 -13.46 -10.55 -15.55
CA ILE A 380 -13.93 -11.82 -15.00
C ILE A 380 -14.80 -12.53 -16.03
N TRP A 381 -14.42 -13.75 -16.35
CA TRP A 381 -15.25 -14.75 -17.02
C TRP A 381 -15.73 -15.75 -16.00
N GLN A 382 -17.03 -16.01 -15.96
CA GLN A 382 -17.61 -17.03 -15.08
C GLN A 382 -18.55 -17.94 -15.88
N ALA A 383 -18.42 -19.24 -15.68
CA ALA A 383 -19.37 -20.24 -16.15
C ALA A 383 -19.96 -20.99 -14.96
N ALA A 384 -21.25 -21.19 -14.96
CA ALA A 384 -21.96 -21.96 -13.93
C ALA A 384 -22.86 -23.01 -14.59
N ILE A 385 -22.87 -24.21 -14.03
CA ILE A 385 -23.79 -25.29 -14.38
C ILE A 385 -24.51 -25.72 -13.12
N GLY A 386 -25.82 -25.61 -13.09
CA GLY A 386 -26.61 -25.85 -11.91
C GLY A 386 -27.91 -26.60 -12.16
N ILE A 387 -28.52 -27.02 -11.07
CA ILE A 387 -29.86 -27.53 -11.04
C ILE A 387 -30.54 -26.97 -9.80
N ASP A 388 -31.62 -26.22 -10.00
CA ASP A 388 -32.51 -25.73 -8.94
C ASP A 388 -33.77 -26.59 -8.90
N PHE A 389 -34.49 -26.57 -7.78
CA PHE A 389 -35.80 -27.20 -7.66
C PHE A 389 -36.76 -26.27 -6.95
N SER A 390 -38.03 -26.41 -7.30
CA SER A 390 -39.17 -25.84 -6.62
C SER A 390 -40.18 -26.95 -6.35
N HIS A 391 -40.64 -27.06 -5.09
CA HIS A 391 -41.65 -28.05 -4.67
C HIS A 391 -42.80 -27.36 -3.99
N GLN A 392 -44.01 -27.51 -4.58
CA GLN A 392 -45.23 -26.94 -4.05
C GLN A 392 -45.85 -27.88 -3.01
N VAL A 393 -45.98 -27.39 -1.77
CA VAL A 393 -46.65 -28.12 -0.67
C VAL A 393 -48.05 -27.47 -0.44
N ALA A 394 -49.06 -28.19 -0.79
CA ALA A 394 -50.46 -27.76 -0.50
C ALA A 394 -50.71 -27.88 1.02
N LEU A 395 -51.10 -26.76 1.65
CA LEU A 395 -51.48 -26.76 3.07
C LEU A 395 -52.97 -27.13 3.19
N GLN A 396 -53.27 -28.15 4.01
CA GLN A 396 -54.64 -28.57 4.24
C GLN A 396 -55.49 -27.43 4.84
N ASN A 397 -56.63 -27.14 4.20
CA ASN A 397 -57.63 -26.12 4.61
C ASN A 397 -57.21 -24.65 4.45
N SER A 398 -56.31 -24.30 3.55
CA SER A 398 -56.03 -22.90 3.20
C SER A 398 -55.83 -22.73 1.69
N ASP A 399 -56.17 -21.56 1.16
CA ASP A 399 -55.82 -21.14 -0.19
C ASP A 399 -54.30 -20.78 -0.32
N THR A 400 -53.53 -21.13 0.70
CA THR A 400 -52.11 -20.85 0.81
C THR A 400 -51.31 -22.11 0.48
N SER A 401 -50.34 -22.00 -0.42
CA SER A 401 -49.32 -23.04 -0.68
C SER A 401 -47.98 -22.62 -0.11
N LEU A 402 -47.19 -23.60 0.35
CA LEU A 402 -45.81 -23.40 0.72
C LEU A 402 -44.94 -23.88 -0.47
N GLU A 403 -44.03 -23.03 -0.93
CA GLU A 403 -43.04 -23.38 -1.93
C GLU A 403 -41.68 -23.61 -1.23
N LEU A 404 -41.12 -24.78 -1.45
CA LEU A 404 -39.76 -25.13 -1.00
C LEU A 404 -38.83 -25.02 -2.22
N THR A 405 -37.83 -24.16 -2.16
CA THR A 405 -36.85 -23.97 -3.22
C THR A 405 -35.45 -24.31 -2.73
N GLY A 406 -34.60 -24.80 -3.61
CA GLY A 406 -33.19 -25.05 -3.35
C GLY A 406 -32.48 -25.42 -4.65
N GLY A 407 -31.14 -25.47 -4.60
CA GLY A 407 -30.37 -25.83 -5.77
C GLY A 407 -28.91 -26.01 -5.48
N ILE A 408 -28.19 -26.56 -6.45
CA ILE A 408 -26.74 -26.67 -6.45
C ILE A 408 -26.18 -26.25 -7.80
N ALA A 409 -25.03 -25.58 -7.80
CA ALA A 409 -24.31 -25.25 -9.02
C ALA A 409 -22.79 -25.43 -8.86
N ALA A 410 -22.17 -25.93 -9.91
CA ALA A 410 -20.72 -25.87 -10.07
C ALA A 410 -20.36 -24.56 -10.79
N ILE A 411 -19.41 -23.82 -10.27
CA ILE A 411 -19.00 -22.52 -10.79
C ILE A 411 -17.51 -22.55 -11.06
N GLY A 412 -17.13 -22.23 -12.30
CA GLY A 412 -15.74 -21.97 -12.67
C GLY A 412 -15.57 -20.50 -13.07
N SER A 413 -14.55 -19.84 -12.56
CA SER A 413 -14.24 -18.46 -12.94
C SER A 413 -12.77 -18.30 -13.30
N SER A 414 -12.51 -17.40 -14.25
CA SER A 414 -11.17 -16.96 -14.62
C SER A 414 -11.13 -15.45 -14.51
N THR A 415 -10.22 -14.95 -13.68
CA THR A 415 -10.00 -13.52 -13.51
C THR A 415 -8.68 -13.14 -14.16
N ARG A 416 -8.70 -12.07 -14.95
CA ARG A 416 -7.52 -11.42 -15.51
C ARG A 416 -7.47 -10.00 -14.99
N GLY A 417 -6.25 -9.48 -14.75
CA GLY A 417 -6.04 -8.11 -14.37
C GLY A 417 -5.09 -7.39 -15.30
N THR A 418 -5.21 -6.08 -15.37
CA THR A 418 -4.25 -5.16 -16.00
C THR A 418 -3.59 -4.30 -14.94
N GLY A 419 -2.38 -3.80 -15.19
CA GLY A 419 -1.64 -3.05 -14.17
C GLY A 419 -1.34 -3.93 -12.94
N ASN A 420 -1.47 -3.38 -11.76
CA ASN A 420 -1.23 -4.11 -10.51
C ASN A 420 -2.32 -5.18 -10.23
N ALA A 421 -3.52 -5.03 -10.80
CA ALA A 421 -4.58 -6.02 -10.69
C ALA A 421 -4.19 -7.37 -11.30
N ALA A 422 -3.21 -7.42 -12.21
CA ALA A 422 -2.68 -8.68 -12.73
C ALA A 422 -2.05 -9.57 -11.64
N SER A 423 -1.53 -8.98 -10.57
CA SER A 423 -0.88 -9.70 -9.47
C SER A 423 -1.86 -10.34 -8.49
N VAL A 424 -3.11 -9.87 -8.45
CA VAL A 424 -4.17 -10.36 -7.54
C VAL A 424 -5.24 -11.17 -8.28
N ALA A 425 -5.17 -11.25 -9.61
CA ALA A 425 -6.08 -12.04 -10.43
C ALA A 425 -5.99 -13.53 -10.08
N THR A 426 -7.13 -14.16 -9.78
CA THR A 426 -7.21 -15.56 -9.39
C THR A 426 -8.27 -16.29 -10.22
N SER A 427 -8.06 -17.59 -10.43
CA SER A 427 -9.12 -18.48 -10.96
C SER A 427 -9.78 -19.20 -9.80
N TYR A 428 -11.09 -19.33 -9.83
CA TYR A 428 -11.88 -20.00 -8.81
C TYR A 428 -12.76 -21.07 -9.43
N ASP A 429 -12.69 -22.27 -8.85
CA ASP A 429 -13.61 -23.36 -9.12
C ASP A 429 -14.31 -23.73 -7.81
N GLY A 430 -15.61 -23.67 -7.79
CA GLY A 430 -16.39 -23.89 -6.57
C GLY A 430 -17.80 -24.40 -6.83
N THR A 431 -18.49 -24.68 -5.75
CA THR A 431 -19.90 -25.07 -5.76
C THR A 431 -20.72 -24.06 -4.99
N ARG A 432 -21.92 -23.75 -5.50
CA ARG A 432 -22.95 -22.97 -4.83
C ARG A 432 -24.09 -23.91 -4.48
N ALA A 433 -24.57 -23.84 -3.27
CA ALA A 433 -25.78 -24.56 -2.80
C ALA A 433 -26.87 -23.58 -2.38
#